data_6915eb45888a9d794c49b00413b44e81
#
_entry.id   6915eb45888a9d794c49b00413b44e81
#
_cell.length_a   1.000
_cell.length_b   1.000
_cell.length_c   1.000
_cell.angle_alpha   90.00
_cell.angle_beta   90.00
_cell.angle_gamma   90.00
#
_symmetry.space_group_name_H-M   'P 1'
#
loop_
_entity.id
_entity.type
_entity.pdbx_description
1 polymer ?
#
loop_
_entity_poly.entity_id
_entity_poly.type
_entity_poly.pdbx_seq_one_letter_code
_entity_poly.pdbx_strand_id
1 'polypeptide(L)'
;MELNIKENHDEMEKLLSATIDDSAANNVPNIIVFSGYRSTGGMSDQEAADNCVTFLKRIKSRVEDKGVNICMELLNSKVNHRGYIFDHVEWGVDVMERVDSTRIGFLYDIYHAQIDDGDVSRTIHNHFKFMKHFHTGGVPGRWELSDDQELNWRYIAKVIADLNYEGFVGHEYSPMPGSDPAACLKQAFGIFNV
;
A
#
# COMPACT_ATOMS: atom_id res chain seq x y z
N MET A 1 12.77 -5.59 -7.23
CA MET A 1 12.21 -6.22 -8.46
C MET A 1 10.82 -5.66 -8.68
N GLU A 2 10.40 -5.43 -9.92
CA GLU A 2 9.17 -4.76 -10.30
C GLU A 2 8.19 -5.76 -10.89
N LEU A 3 6.93 -5.76 -10.44
CA LEU A 3 5.90 -6.73 -10.86
C LEU A 3 5.51 -6.60 -12.34
N ASN A 4 5.64 -5.39 -12.90
CA ASN A 4 5.33 -5.12 -14.31
C ASN A 4 6.35 -5.71 -15.29
N ILE A 5 7.53 -6.17 -14.83
CA ILE A 5 8.60 -6.72 -15.66
C ILE A 5 8.51 -8.24 -15.72
N LYS A 6 7.96 -8.75 -16.80
CA LYS A 6 7.65 -10.18 -16.98
C LYS A 6 8.89 -11.08 -16.89
N GLU A 7 10.02 -10.58 -17.34
CA GLU A 7 11.32 -11.27 -17.31
C GLU A 7 11.79 -11.57 -15.88
N ASN A 8 11.32 -10.81 -14.90
CA ASN A 8 11.66 -10.97 -13.49
C ASN A 8 10.78 -12.02 -12.78
N HIS A 9 9.66 -12.45 -13.38
CA HIS A 9 8.63 -13.20 -12.68
C HIS A 9 9.12 -14.54 -12.11
N ASP A 10 9.96 -15.27 -12.83
CA ASP A 10 10.45 -16.59 -12.34
C ASP A 10 11.37 -16.46 -11.13
N GLU A 11 12.23 -15.44 -11.11
CA GLU A 11 13.11 -15.16 -9.97
C GLU A 11 12.31 -14.59 -8.80
N MET A 12 11.39 -13.68 -9.06
CA MET A 12 10.50 -13.10 -8.06
C MET A 12 9.61 -14.16 -7.40
N GLU A 13 9.07 -15.10 -8.17
CA GLU A 13 8.24 -16.18 -7.62
C GLU A 13 9.02 -17.04 -6.62
N LYS A 14 10.28 -17.36 -6.91
CA LYS A 14 11.16 -18.11 -6.00
C LYS A 14 11.42 -17.33 -4.72
N LEU A 15 11.81 -16.06 -4.85
CA LEU A 15 12.11 -15.19 -3.72
C LEU A 15 10.86 -14.98 -2.86
N LEU A 16 9.76 -14.58 -3.48
CA LEU A 16 8.54 -14.24 -2.76
C LEU A 16 7.89 -15.48 -2.12
N SER A 17 7.99 -16.65 -2.76
CA SER A 17 7.55 -17.92 -2.16
C SER A 17 8.29 -18.24 -0.86
N ALA A 18 9.60 -18.05 -0.82
CA ALA A 18 10.38 -18.21 0.41
C ALA A 18 9.98 -17.17 1.46
N THR A 19 9.83 -15.90 1.06
CA THR A 19 9.40 -14.82 1.95
C THR A 19 8.01 -15.09 2.54
N ILE A 20 7.06 -15.63 1.76
CA ILE A 20 5.72 -16.00 2.24
C ILE A 20 5.81 -17.11 3.30
N ASP A 21 6.64 -18.13 3.07
CA ASP A 21 6.82 -19.22 4.04
C ASP A 21 7.46 -18.72 5.35
N ASP A 22 8.48 -17.87 5.24
CA ASP A 22 9.13 -17.27 6.39
C ASP A 22 8.18 -16.34 7.17
N SER A 23 7.41 -15.54 6.46
CA SER A 23 6.41 -14.65 7.06
C SER A 23 5.35 -15.42 7.83
N ALA A 24 4.82 -16.50 7.23
CA ALA A 24 3.85 -17.37 7.90
C ALA A 24 4.44 -18.03 9.15
N ALA A 25 5.68 -18.54 9.06
CA ALA A 25 6.36 -19.19 10.19
C ALA A 25 6.64 -18.24 11.37
N ASN A 26 6.78 -16.94 11.08
CA ASN A 26 7.08 -15.90 12.08
C ASN A 26 5.87 -15.02 12.43
N ASN A 27 4.66 -15.36 11.98
CA ASN A 27 3.43 -14.59 12.19
C ASN A 27 3.52 -13.14 11.68
N VAL A 28 4.23 -12.91 10.57
CA VAL A 28 4.27 -11.63 9.85
C VAL A 28 3.12 -11.62 8.86
N PRO A 29 2.08 -10.79 9.06
CA PRO A 29 0.84 -10.92 8.28
C PRO A 29 0.92 -10.32 6.89
N ASN A 30 1.80 -9.34 6.65
CA ASN A 30 1.81 -8.54 5.43
C ASN A 30 3.21 -8.52 4.78
N ILE A 31 3.25 -8.64 3.45
CA ILE A 31 4.44 -8.44 2.63
C ILE A 31 4.14 -7.32 1.65
N ILE A 32 5.00 -6.29 1.63
CA ILE A 32 4.87 -5.15 0.71
C ILE A 32 5.54 -5.49 -0.62
N VAL A 33 4.88 -5.16 -1.72
CA VAL A 33 5.41 -5.30 -3.07
C VAL A 33 5.12 -4.04 -3.90
N PHE A 34 5.87 -3.85 -4.98
CA PHE A 34 5.80 -2.66 -5.83
C PHE A 34 5.40 -3.01 -7.27
N SER A 35 4.50 -2.23 -7.86
CA SER A 35 4.07 -2.42 -9.24
C SER A 35 5.20 -2.25 -10.26
N GLY A 36 6.04 -1.23 -10.05
CA GLY A 36 7.12 -0.86 -10.96
C GLY A 36 6.89 0.48 -11.66
N TYR A 37 7.78 0.80 -12.59
CA TYR A 37 7.82 2.11 -13.25
C TYR A 37 7.50 2.02 -14.75
N ARG A 38 6.82 3.05 -15.31
CA ARG A 38 6.50 3.20 -16.75
C ARG A 38 7.75 3.26 -17.63
N SER A 39 8.86 3.81 -17.11
CA SER A 39 10.12 3.91 -17.83
C SER A 39 10.83 2.57 -18.06
N THR A 40 10.54 1.59 -17.23
CA THR A 40 11.13 0.25 -17.33
C THR A 40 10.35 -0.55 -18.39
N GLY A 41 10.95 -0.73 -19.55
CA GLY A 41 10.37 -1.49 -20.69
C GLY A 41 9.47 -0.69 -21.63
N GLY A 42 9.14 0.58 -21.35
CA GLY A 42 8.34 1.43 -22.26
C GLY A 42 6.92 0.94 -22.52
N MET A 43 6.36 0.13 -21.60
CA MET A 43 5.04 -0.47 -21.73
C MET A 43 3.90 0.50 -21.39
N SER A 44 2.71 0.20 -21.89
CA SER A 44 1.47 0.90 -21.49
C SER A 44 1.03 0.51 -20.08
N ASP A 45 0.22 1.36 -19.44
CA ASP A 45 -0.35 1.07 -18.12
C ASP A 45 -1.21 -0.21 -18.13
N GLN A 46 -1.87 -0.51 -19.25
CA GLN A 46 -2.63 -1.76 -19.44
C GLN A 46 -1.72 -2.98 -19.47
N GLU A 47 -0.64 -2.93 -20.23
CA GLU A 47 0.34 -4.02 -20.30
C GLU A 47 1.03 -4.28 -18.97
N ALA A 48 1.34 -3.21 -18.24
CA ALA A 48 1.86 -3.28 -16.89
C ALA A 48 0.87 -3.95 -15.92
N ALA A 49 -0.43 -3.59 -16.01
CA ALA A 49 -1.49 -4.24 -15.24
C ALA A 49 -1.59 -5.75 -15.58
N ASP A 50 -1.55 -6.12 -16.86
CA ASP A 50 -1.59 -7.51 -17.32
C ASP A 50 -0.42 -8.33 -16.74
N ASN A 51 0.77 -7.75 -16.71
CA ASN A 51 1.96 -8.39 -16.15
C ASN A 51 1.85 -8.54 -14.63
N CYS A 52 1.40 -7.50 -13.92
CA CYS A 52 1.15 -7.57 -12.48
C CYS A 52 0.12 -8.65 -12.14
N VAL A 53 -1.01 -8.69 -12.85
CA VAL A 53 -2.05 -9.72 -12.67
C VAL A 53 -1.48 -11.12 -12.93
N THR A 54 -0.70 -11.28 -14.00
CA THR A 54 -0.08 -12.57 -14.34
C THR A 54 0.81 -13.06 -13.20
N PHE A 55 1.65 -12.19 -12.65
CA PHE A 55 2.53 -12.55 -11.54
C PHE A 55 1.76 -12.85 -10.25
N LEU A 56 0.85 -11.96 -9.85
CA LEU A 56 0.11 -12.11 -8.60
C LEU A 56 -0.74 -13.40 -8.58
N LYS A 57 -1.25 -13.84 -9.75
CA LYS A 57 -1.95 -15.12 -9.88
C LYS A 57 -1.04 -16.34 -9.66
N ARG A 58 0.26 -16.26 -9.95
CA ARG A 58 1.21 -17.37 -9.70
C ARG A 58 1.35 -17.67 -8.21
N ILE A 59 1.30 -16.65 -7.36
CA ILE A 59 1.50 -16.77 -5.91
C ILE A 59 0.19 -16.85 -5.12
N LYS A 60 -0.98 -16.67 -5.78
CA LYS A 60 -2.30 -16.58 -5.14
C LYS A 60 -2.56 -17.73 -4.19
N SER A 61 -2.50 -18.98 -4.66
CA SER A 61 -2.80 -20.15 -3.83
C SER A 61 -1.90 -20.21 -2.60
N ARG A 62 -0.59 -19.90 -2.77
CA ARG A 62 0.36 -19.96 -1.66
C ARG A 62 0.01 -18.95 -0.57
N VAL A 63 -0.29 -17.70 -0.91
CA VAL A 63 -0.63 -16.69 0.11
C VAL A 63 -1.96 -16.99 0.79
N GLU A 64 -2.94 -17.53 0.08
CA GLU A 64 -4.22 -17.94 0.63
C GLU A 64 -4.06 -19.11 1.60
N ASP A 65 -3.28 -20.14 1.23
CA ASP A 65 -2.99 -21.30 2.07
C ASP A 65 -2.18 -20.93 3.33
N LYS A 66 -1.27 -19.98 3.22
CA LYS A 66 -0.40 -19.54 4.32
C LYS A 66 -1.02 -18.46 5.21
N GLY A 67 -2.09 -17.82 4.77
CA GLY A 67 -2.75 -16.74 5.51
C GLY A 67 -1.96 -15.43 5.54
N VAL A 68 -0.99 -15.24 4.63
CA VAL A 68 -0.16 -14.03 4.51
C VAL A 68 -0.75 -13.11 3.44
N ASN A 69 -0.77 -11.81 3.67
CA ASN A 69 -1.23 -10.84 2.68
C ASN A 69 -0.06 -10.34 1.81
N ILE A 70 -0.33 -10.16 0.53
CA ILE A 70 0.51 -9.35 -0.37
C ILE A 70 -0.15 -7.99 -0.53
N CYS A 71 0.59 -6.95 -0.19
CA CYS A 71 0.15 -5.56 -0.18
C CYS A 71 0.91 -4.77 -1.25
N MET A 72 0.32 -4.57 -2.43
CA MET A 72 0.92 -3.73 -3.45
C MET A 72 0.76 -2.26 -3.06
N GLU A 73 1.87 -1.55 -2.92
CA GLU A 73 1.86 -0.19 -2.41
C GLU A 73 1.51 0.84 -3.47
N LEU A 74 0.56 1.73 -3.15
CA LEU A 74 0.25 2.95 -3.89
C LEU A 74 1.28 4.01 -3.56
N LEU A 75 1.97 4.54 -4.59
CA LEU A 75 2.98 5.58 -4.45
C LEU A 75 2.70 6.74 -5.41
N ASN A 76 2.76 7.98 -4.94
CA ASN A 76 2.52 9.13 -5.80
C ASN A 76 3.63 9.31 -6.86
N SER A 77 3.22 9.55 -8.10
CA SER A 77 4.12 9.87 -9.21
C SER A 77 4.37 11.37 -9.37
N LYS A 78 3.53 12.20 -8.80
CA LYS A 78 3.54 13.65 -8.94
C LYS A 78 4.73 14.33 -8.23
N VAL A 79 5.14 13.82 -7.06
CA VAL A 79 6.19 14.44 -6.22
C VAL A 79 7.36 13.51 -5.98
N ASN A 80 7.13 12.27 -5.52
CA ASN A 80 8.19 11.41 -4.96
C ASN A 80 8.67 10.31 -5.94
N HIS A 81 7.77 9.61 -6.63
CA HIS A 81 8.07 8.41 -7.41
C HIS A 81 7.72 8.60 -8.88
N ARG A 82 8.30 9.59 -9.53
CA ARG A 82 7.98 9.94 -10.91
C ARG A 82 8.02 8.74 -11.85
N GLY A 83 6.86 8.49 -12.49
CA GLY A 83 6.70 7.38 -13.43
C GLY A 83 6.32 6.04 -12.79
N TYR A 84 6.11 5.98 -11.48
CA TYR A 84 5.54 4.81 -10.84
C TYR A 84 4.15 4.51 -11.41
N ILE A 85 3.78 3.23 -11.53
CA ILE A 85 2.57 2.85 -12.28
C ILE A 85 1.33 2.85 -11.40
N PHE A 86 1.39 2.25 -10.21
CA PHE A 86 0.30 2.26 -9.26
C PHE A 86 0.29 3.58 -8.48
N ASP A 87 0.00 4.67 -9.17
CA ASP A 87 -0.09 6.02 -8.62
C ASP A 87 -1.55 6.51 -8.46
N HIS A 88 -2.52 5.79 -9.03
CA HIS A 88 -3.95 6.03 -8.88
C HIS A 88 -4.69 4.77 -8.43
N VAL A 89 -5.61 4.93 -7.48
CA VAL A 89 -6.35 3.80 -6.87
C VAL A 89 -7.10 2.96 -7.91
N GLU A 90 -7.73 3.59 -8.90
CA GLU A 90 -8.53 2.87 -9.90
C GLU A 90 -7.71 1.88 -10.73
N TRP A 91 -6.44 2.19 -11.01
CA TRP A 91 -5.54 1.23 -11.67
C TRP A 91 -5.29 0.00 -10.80
N GLY A 92 -5.07 0.21 -9.50
CA GLY A 92 -4.91 -0.89 -8.55
C GLY A 92 -6.19 -1.71 -8.40
N VAL A 93 -7.37 -1.07 -8.41
CA VAL A 93 -8.67 -1.76 -8.36
C VAL A 93 -8.82 -2.71 -9.54
N ASP A 94 -8.51 -2.29 -10.78
CA ASP A 94 -8.52 -3.17 -11.96
C ASP A 94 -7.62 -4.40 -11.74
N VAL A 95 -6.40 -4.19 -11.28
CA VAL A 95 -5.47 -5.31 -11.01
C VAL A 95 -6.04 -6.26 -9.96
N MET A 96 -6.56 -5.75 -8.84
CA MET A 96 -7.05 -6.61 -7.74
C MET A 96 -8.34 -7.33 -8.09
N GLU A 97 -9.25 -6.73 -8.84
CA GLU A 97 -10.46 -7.40 -9.34
C GLU A 97 -10.12 -8.57 -10.26
N ARG A 98 -9.13 -8.39 -11.11
CA ARG A 98 -8.66 -9.43 -12.05
C ARG A 98 -7.85 -10.54 -11.36
N VAL A 99 -7.13 -10.25 -10.28
CA VAL A 99 -6.45 -11.25 -9.44
C VAL A 99 -7.43 -12.05 -8.62
N ASP A 100 -8.48 -11.41 -8.10
CA ASP A 100 -9.59 -12.02 -7.35
C ASP A 100 -9.08 -12.87 -6.18
N SER A 101 -8.38 -12.25 -5.22
CA SER A 101 -7.82 -12.93 -4.05
C SER A 101 -8.25 -12.28 -2.75
N THR A 102 -8.49 -13.10 -1.72
CA THR A 102 -8.76 -12.62 -0.37
C THR A 102 -7.50 -12.12 0.36
N ARG A 103 -6.30 -12.50 -0.13
CA ARG A 103 -5.01 -12.21 0.50
C ARG A 103 -4.11 -11.28 -0.30
N ILE A 104 -4.48 -10.92 -1.51
CA ILE A 104 -3.73 -9.96 -2.34
C ILE A 104 -4.55 -8.67 -2.44
N GLY A 105 -3.94 -7.55 -2.13
CA GLY A 105 -4.60 -6.24 -2.15
C GLY A 105 -3.61 -5.09 -2.06
N PHE A 106 -4.10 -3.94 -1.55
CA PHE A 106 -3.30 -2.73 -1.44
C PHE A 106 -2.62 -2.58 -0.09
N LEU A 107 -1.45 -1.99 -0.10
CA LEU A 107 -1.06 -1.03 0.92
C LEU A 107 -1.56 0.33 0.44
N TYR A 108 -2.53 0.88 1.15
CA TYR A 108 -3.05 2.22 0.90
C TYR A 108 -2.26 3.23 1.73
N ASP A 109 -1.22 3.81 1.12
CA ASP A 109 -0.46 4.89 1.76
C ASP A 109 -1.22 6.21 1.57
N ILE A 110 -1.76 6.73 2.68
CA ILE A 110 -2.63 7.90 2.69
C ILE A 110 -1.87 9.17 2.29
N TYR A 111 -0.55 9.25 2.60
CA TYR A 111 0.28 10.35 2.13
C TYR A 111 0.35 10.38 0.61
N HIS A 112 0.60 9.23 0.00
CA HIS A 112 0.69 9.14 -1.45
C HIS A 112 -0.66 9.37 -2.12
N ALA A 113 -1.71 8.75 -1.59
CA ALA A 113 -3.08 8.90 -2.11
C ALA A 113 -3.57 10.35 -2.08
N GLN A 114 -3.28 11.11 -1.02
CA GLN A 114 -3.67 12.52 -0.94
C GLN A 114 -3.03 13.37 -2.03
N ILE A 115 -1.79 13.06 -2.42
CA ILE A 115 -1.03 13.86 -3.40
C ILE A 115 -1.58 13.66 -4.82
N ASP A 116 -1.90 12.44 -5.23
CA ASP A 116 -2.32 12.16 -6.61
C ASP A 116 -3.86 12.13 -6.76
N ASP A 117 -4.58 11.47 -5.87
CA ASP A 117 -6.03 11.27 -5.99
C ASP A 117 -6.86 12.21 -5.10
N GLY A 118 -6.41 12.48 -3.88
CA GLY A 118 -7.24 13.16 -2.89
C GLY A 118 -8.46 12.32 -2.46
N ASP A 119 -9.50 12.97 -1.92
CA ASP A 119 -10.79 12.35 -1.51
C ASP A 119 -10.61 11.03 -0.72
N VAL A 120 -9.60 11.01 0.15
CA VAL A 120 -9.10 9.83 0.86
C VAL A 120 -10.18 9.02 1.55
N SER A 121 -11.07 9.69 2.30
CA SER A 121 -12.08 9.01 3.11
C SER A 121 -13.12 8.27 2.27
N ARG A 122 -13.56 8.85 1.15
CA ARG A 122 -14.50 8.21 0.23
C ARG A 122 -13.82 7.06 -0.51
N THR A 123 -12.58 7.23 -0.90
CA THR A 123 -11.77 6.19 -1.54
C THR A 123 -11.60 4.98 -0.62
N ILE A 124 -11.27 5.21 0.66
CA ILE A 124 -11.21 4.14 1.67
C ILE A 124 -12.55 3.41 1.75
N HIS A 125 -13.66 4.13 1.88
CA HIS A 125 -14.98 3.51 1.99
C HIS A 125 -15.35 2.66 0.76
N ASN A 126 -15.09 3.17 -0.45
CA ASN A 126 -15.48 2.51 -1.69
C ASN A 126 -14.64 1.26 -2.01
N HIS A 127 -13.34 1.28 -1.66
CA HIS A 127 -12.39 0.25 -2.08
C HIS A 127 -11.80 -0.54 -0.90
N PHE A 128 -12.40 -0.43 0.29
CA PHE A 128 -11.90 -1.07 1.53
C PHE A 128 -11.62 -2.57 1.39
N LYS A 129 -12.45 -3.30 0.63
CA LYS A 129 -12.29 -4.75 0.41
C LYS A 129 -10.89 -5.13 -0.11
N PHE A 130 -10.22 -4.22 -0.82
CA PHE A 130 -8.89 -4.43 -1.36
C PHE A 130 -7.76 -3.95 -0.44
N MET A 131 -8.06 -3.14 0.60
CA MET A 131 -7.06 -2.55 1.48
C MET A 131 -6.64 -3.57 2.54
N LYS A 132 -5.37 -3.99 2.51
CA LYS A 132 -4.80 -4.98 3.45
C LYS A 132 -3.88 -4.33 4.48
N HIS A 133 -3.37 -3.15 4.18
CA HIS A 133 -2.49 -2.38 5.04
C HIS A 133 -2.66 -0.89 4.78
N PHE A 134 -2.41 -0.07 5.80
CA PHE A 134 -2.43 1.39 5.68
C PHE A 134 -1.09 1.97 6.11
N HIS A 135 -0.62 2.98 5.36
CA HIS A 135 0.46 3.87 5.82
C HIS A 135 -0.04 5.29 6.01
N THR A 136 0.62 6.03 6.90
CA THR A 136 0.31 7.42 7.20
C THR A 136 1.54 8.30 7.13
N GLY A 137 1.35 9.53 6.69
CA GLY A 137 2.36 10.60 6.68
C GLY A 137 1.69 11.93 6.40
N GLY A 138 2.12 13.00 7.07
CA GLY A 138 1.54 14.33 6.91
C GLY A 138 1.80 14.93 5.53
N VAL A 139 0.80 15.60 4.95
CA VAL A 139 0.90 16.27 3.64
C VAL A 139 0.82 17.79 3.86
N PRO A 140 1.73 18.57 3.24
CA PRO A 140 2.91 18.17 2.47
C PRO A 140 4.08 17.73 3.34
N GLY A 141 5.11 17.12 2.73
CA GLY A 141 6.44 16.90 3.33
C GLY A 141 6.64 15.57 4.05
N ARG A 142 5.60 14.75 4.20
CA ARG A 142 5.65 13.45 4.88
C ARG A 142 6.15 13.53 6.33
N TRP A 143 5.71 14.60 7.04
CA TRP A 143 6.00 14.83 8.44
C TRP A 143 5.03 14.09 9.36
N GLU A 144 5.18 14.30 10.70
CA GLU A 144 4.26 13.75 11.72
C GLU A 144 2.80 14.19 11.51
N LEU A 145 1.87 13.50 12.17
CA LEU A 145 0.42 13.69 12.03
C LEU A 145 -0.09 14.89 12.86
N SER A 146 0.51 16.07 12.64
CA SER A 146 0.10 17.30 13.33
C SER A 146 -1.25 17.84 12.80
N ASP A 147 -1.81 18.84 13.50
CA ASP A 147 -3.02 19.53 13.04
C ASP A 147 -2.71 20.59 11.95
N ASP A 148 -1.43 20.93 11.73
CA ASP A 148 -0.97 21.91 10.73
C ASP A 148 -0.58 21.24 9.41
N GLN A 149 -1.51 20.49 8.82
CA GLN A 149 -1.32 19.81 7.53
C GLN A 149 -2.68 19.51 6.87
N GLU A 150 -2.70 18.97 5.63
CA GLU A 150 -3.91 18.87 4.81
C GLU A 150 -4.94 17.83 5.27
N LEU A 151 -4.52 16.77 6.00
CA LEU A 151 -5.35 15.61 6.32
C LEU A 151 -5.97 15.72 7.71
N ASN A 152 -7.27 15.46 7.81
CA ASN A 152 -7.94 15.30 9.10
C ASN A 152 -7.75 13.86 9.61
N TRP A 153 -6.63 13.60 10.28
CA TRP A 153 -6.26 12.27 10.74
C TRP A 153 -7.25 11.63 11.70
N ARG A 154 -7.88 12.39 12.59
CA ARG A 154 -8.90 11.86 13.50
C ARG A 154 -10.13 11.37 12.77
N TYR A 155 -10.54 12.09 11.73
CA TYR A 155 -11.66 11.67 10.89
C TYR A 155 -11.29 10.42 10.06
N ILE A 156 -10.10 10.39 9.49
CA ILE A 156 -9.62 9.23 8.71
C ILE A 156 -9.51 7.98 9.60
N ALA A 157 -8.94 8.11 10.81
CA ALA A 157 -8.86 7.02 11.78
C ALA A 157 -10.25 6.45 12.11
N LYS A 158 -11.22 7.35 12.35
CA LYS A 158 -12.61 6.95 12.55
C LYS A 158 -13.22 6.22 11.36
N VAL A 159 -12.99 6.69 10.14
CA VAL A 159 -13.47 6.02 8.91
C VAL A 159 -12.94 4.59 8.83
N ILE A 160 -11.64 4.39 9.09
CA ILE A 160 -11.01 3.07 9.07
C ILE A 160 -11.60 2.16 10.17
N ALA A 161 -11.80 2.69 11.37
CA ALA A 161 -12.38 1.95 12.49
C ALA A 161 -13.86 1.57 12.25
N ASP A 162 -14.66 2.48 11.71
CA ASP A 162 -16.09 2.24 11.39
C ASP A 162 -16.26 1.13 10.33
N LEU A 163 -15.22 0.83 9.53
CA LEU A 163 -15.18 -0.27 8.58
C LEU A 163 -14.72 -1.60 9.20
N ASN A 164 -14.52 -1.65 10.52
CA ASN A 164 -14.05 -2.82 11.27
C ASN A 164 -12.70 -3.34 10.76
N TYR A 165 -11.76 -2.45 10.48
CA TYR A 165 -10.41 -2.84 10.10
C TYR A 165 -9.65 -3.44 11.30
N GLU A 166 -9.18 -4.68 11.16
CA GLU A 166 -8.46 -5.43 12.20
C GLU A 166 -6.95 -5.55 11.93
N GLY A 167 -6.46 -4.90 10.86
CA GLY A 167 -5.06 -4.95 10.47
C GLY A 167 -4.20 -3.88 11.16
N PHE A 168 -3.04 -3.62 10.60
CA PHE A 168 -2.08 -2.65 11.12
C PHE A 168 -2.12 -1.34 10.31
N VAL A 169 -1.95 -0.21 11.01
CA VAL A 169 -1.69 1.09 10.42
C VAL A 169 -0.23 1.45 10.71
N GLY A 170 0.61 1.46 9.68
CA GLY A 170 2.02 1.83 9.78
C GLY A 170 2.19 3.35 9.71
N HIS A 171 2.99 3.92 10.61
CA HIS A 171 3.32 5.33 10.59
C HIS A 171 4.64 5.54 9.85
N GLU A 172 4.55 5.92 8.56
CA GLU A 172 5.70 6.09 7.68
C GLU A 172 5.95 7.57 7.39
N TYR A 173 6.43 8.27 8.38
CA TYR A 173 6.79 9.68 8.29
C TYR A 173 8.17 9.97 8.90
N SER A 174 8.74 11.11 8.57
CA SER A 174 9.91 11.66 9.25
C SER A 174 9.48 12.79 10.17
N PRO A 175 9.85 12.81 11.46
CA PRO A 175 9.56 13.97 12.32
C PRO A 175 10.16 15.24 11.73
N MET A 176 9.41 16.34 11.79
CA MET A 176 9.89 17.65 11.33
C MET A 176 11.15 18.03 12.10
N PRO A 177 12.12 18.71 11.47
CA PRO A 177 13.32 19.19 12.17
C PRO A 177 12.97 19.99 13.42
N GLY A 178 13.45 19.54 14.59
CA GLY A 178 13.17 20.14 15.88
C GLY A 178 12.00 19.50 16.66
N SER A 179 11.22 18.61 16.04
CA SER A 179 10.22 17.82 16.76
C SER A 179 10.86 16.70 17.59
N ASP A 180 10.21 16.33 18.69
CA ASP A 180 10.58 15.14 19.47
C ASP A 180 9.97 13.87 18.81
N PRO A 181 10.77 12.94 18.28
CA PRO A 181 10.25 11.74 17.61
C PRO A 181 9.35 10.87 18.50
N ALA A 182 9.64 10.80 19.80
CA ALA A 182 8.84 10.02 20.73
C ALA A 182 7.45 10.66 20.96
N ALA A 183 7.40 11.99 21.04
CA ALA A 183 6.13 12.73 21.15
C ALA A 183 5.31 12.58 19.87
N CYS A 184 5.94 12.67 18.67
CA CYS A 184 5.28 12.47 17.38
C CYS A 184 4.66 11.06 17.27
N LEU A 185 5.41 10.03 17.66
CA LEU A 185 4.91 8.65 17.64
C LEU A 185 3.74 8.46 18.62
N LYS A 186 3.85 9.02 19.84
CA LYS A 186 2.76 8.97 20.82
C LYS A 186 1.49 9.68 20.32
N GLN A 187 1.64 10.80 19.63
CA GLN A 187 0.53 11.52 19.00
C GLN A 187 -0.15 10.65 17.94
N ALA A 188 0.63 10.09 17.00
CA ALA A 188 0.11 9.23 15.95
C ALA A 188 -0.63 8.01 16.52
N PHE A 189 -0.05 7.33 17.51
CA PHE A 189 -0.71 6.24 18.22
C PHE A 189 -2.03 6.68 18.87
N GLY A 190 -2.05 7.85 19.54
CA GLY A 190 -3.26 8.38 20.16
C GLY A 190 -4.37 8.76 19.17
N ILE A 191 -4.03 9.11 17.92
CA ILE A 191 -5.00 9.40 16.86
C ILE A 191 -5.69 8.12 16.39
N PHE A 192 -4.94 7.02 16.24
CA PHE A 192 -5.45 5.74 15.73
C PHE A 192 -5.92 4.76 16.81
N ASN A 193 -5.85 5.13 18.09
CA ASN A 193 -6.42 4.37 19.21
C ASN A 193 -7.89 4.78 19.42
N VAL A 194 -8.76 4.43 18.47
CA VAL A 194 -10.20 4.82 18.41
C VAL A 194 -11.10 3.60 18.54
#